data_f412a8c8e33583033584b6f9cc91b58c
#
_entry.id   f412a8c8e33583033584b6f9cc91b58c
#
_cell.length_a   1.000
_cell.length_b   1.000
_cell.length_c   1.000
_cell.angle_alpha   90.00
_cell.angle_beta   90.00
_cell.angle_gamma   90.00
#
_symmetry.space_group_name_H-M   'P 1'
#
loop_
_entity.id
_entity.type
_entity.pdbx_description
1 polymer ?
#
loop_
_entity_poly.entity_id
_entity_poly.type
_entity_poly.pdbx_seq_one_letter_code
_entity_poly.pdbx_strand_id
1 'polypeptide(L)'
;MADHLAAPTALDEHRKLAVFAGEWAGEEVVYPSRWNAGGPATSLVKARIDLNGFYLIQDTVQMRDGKESFATHGVFTYDREDRHYKLFWHDSLGYYSPAPASGGWTGKTLILVRGSLRGNARHVYEVGDDNSYTMKIQFSPDAEGWADVLTGSYHRIR
;
A
#
# COMPACT_ATOMS: atom_id res chain seq x y z
N MET A 1 12.11 44.14 1.11
CA MET A 1 12.56 42.76 1.39
C MET A 1 11.44 41.79 1.04
N ALA A 2 11.75 40.76 0.27
CA ALA A 2 10.77 39.72 0.01
C ALA A 2 10.59 38.90 1.29
N ASP A 3 9.35 38.76 1.75
CA ASP A 3 9.03 37.81 2.83
C ASP A 3 9.26 36.40 2.33
N HIS A 4 10.25 35.74 2.89
CA HIS A 4 10.48 34.34 2.60
C HIS A 4 9.48 33.47 3.39
N LEU A 5 8.56 32.83 2.67
CA LEU A 5 7.68 31.86 3.28
C LEU A 5 8.50 30.65 3.75
N ALA A 6 8.18 30.15 4.93
CA ALA A 6 8.78 28.90 5.41
C ALA A 6 8.41 27.74 4.46
N ALA A 7 9.35 26.82 4.26
CA ALA A 7 9.07 25.61 3.50
C ALA A 7 7.93 24.81 4.16
N PRO A 8 7.08 24.14 3.37
CA PRO A 8 6.05 23.29 3.93
C PRO A 8 6.63 22.22 4.85
N THR A 9 5.90 21.89 5.89
CA THR A 9 6.22 20.78 6.82
C THR A 9 5.14 19.72 6.76
N ALA A 10 5.49 18.51 7.16
CA ALA A 10 4.55 17.41 7.18
C ALA A 10 3.37 17.71 8.11
N LEU A 11 2.16 17.38 7.65
CA LEU A 11 0.92 17.50 8.41
C LEU A 11 0.71 16.26 9.28
N ASP A 12 -0.28 16.33 10.17
CA ASP A 12 -0.68 15.16 10.97
C ASP A 12 -1.12 14.00 10.08
N GLU A 13 -1.75 14.30 8.96
CA GLU A 13 -2.17 13.30 7.97
C GLU A 13 -0.96 12.54 7.40
N HIS A 14 0.15 13.22 7.10
CA HIS A 14 1.38 12.56 6.67
C HIS A 14 1.93 11.68 7.79
N ARG A 15 1.97 12.21 9.02
CA ARG A 15 2.51 11.47 10.17
C ARG A 15 1.72 10.22 10.52
N LYS A 16 0.44 10.18 10.18
CA LYS A 16 -0.41 9.02 10.39
C LYS A 16 0.07 7.79 9.64
N LEU A 17 0.77 7.97 8.52
CA LEU A 17 1.38 6.88 7.75
C LEU A 17 2.52 6.19 8.49
N ALA A 18 3.10 6.83 9.52
CA ALA A 18 4.20 6.25 10.28
C ALA A 18 3.84 4.94 11.00
N VAL A 19 2.56 4.65 11.16
CA VAL A 19 2.08 3.39 11.73
C VAL A 19 2.58 2.18 10.93
N PHE A 20 2.82 2.34 9.63
CA PHE A 20 3.31 1.29 8.75
C PHE A 20 4.84 1.23 8.65
N ALA A 21 5.56 2.19 9.24
CA ALA A 21 7.02 2.20 9.16
C ALA A 21 7.63 1.07 10.00
N GLY A 22 8.72 0.51 9.50
CA GLY A 22 9.45 -0.58 10.15
C GLY A 22 9.63 -1.78 9.25
N GLU A 23 10.03 -2.89 9.83
CA GLU A 23 10.14 -4.16 9.14
C GLU A 23 9.08 -5.12 9.65
N TRP A 24 8.45 -5.83 8.72
CA TRP A 24 7.28 -6.67 8.99
C TRP A 24 7.43 -8.02 8.32
N ALA A 25 7.00 -9.06 9.00
CA ALA A 25 6.84 -10.39 8.42
C ALA A 25 5.35 -10.62 8.12
N GLY A 26 5.05 -11.10 6.93
CA GLY A 26 3.69 -11.32 6.46
C GLY A 26 3.39 -12.78 6.16
N GLU A 27 2.16 -13.17 6.45
CA GLU A 27 1.54 -14.39 5.96
C GLU A 27 0.46 -13.99 4.98
N GLU A 28 0.58 -14.46 3.74
CA GLU A 28 -0.26 -14.02 2.64
C GLU A 28 -1.00 -15.17 2.00
N VAL A 29 -2.14 -14.86 1.41
CA VAL A 29 -2.89 -15.74 0.52
C VAL A 29 -2.99 -15.08 -0.84
N VAL A 30 -2.45 -15.74 -1.85
CA VAL A 30 -2.59 -15.34 -3.25
C VAL A 30 -3.81 -16.06 -3.82
N TYR A 31 -4.73 -15.33 -4.40
CA TYR A 31 -5.93 -15.92 -4.99
C TYR A 31 -5.65 -16.31 -6.45
N PRO A 32 -6.27 -17.37 -6.96
CA PRO A 32 -6.03 -17.81 -8.33
C PRO A 32 -6.31 -16.72 -9.35
N SER A 33 -5.46 -16.62 -10.35
CA SER A 33 -5.60 -15.68 -11.46
C SER A 33 -5.05 -16.32 -12.74
N ARG A 34 -5.14 -15.60 -13.85
CA ARG A 34 -4.52 -16.08 -15.10
C ARG A 34 -3.00 -16.17 -15.04
N TRP A 35 -2.37 -15.57 -14.03
CA TRP A 35 -0.91 -15.57 -13.89
C TRP A 35 -0.39 -16.63 -12.93
N ASN A 36 -1.25 -17.13 -12.03
CA ASN A 36 -0.84 -18.17 -11.10
C ASN A 36 -2.04 -18.91 -10.49
N ALA A 37 -1.76 -20.10 -9.92
CA ALA A 37 -2.78 -20.96 -9.36
C ALA A 37 -3.26 -20.52 -7.97
N GLY A 38 -2.61 -19.54 -7.36
CA GLY A 38 -2.91 -19.14 -5.99
C GLY A 38 -2.24 -20.00 -4.95
N GLY A 39 -2.52 -19.71 -3.68
CA GLY A 39 -2.02 -20.44 -2.53
C GLY A 39 -1.33 -19.57 -1.50
N PRO A 40 -0.79 -20.18 -0.43
CA PRO A 40 -0.11 -19.46 0.64
C PRO A 40 1.24 -18.90 0.18
N ALA A 41 1.62 -17.78 0.79
CA ALA A 41 2.91 -17.14 0.60
C ALA A 41 3.35 -16.48 1.90
N THR A 42 4.62 -16.13 1.99
CA THR A 42 5.15 -15.29 3.06
C THR A 42 5.75 -14.05 2.44
N SER A 43 5.91 -13.00 3.24
CA SER A 43 6.52 -11.77 2.76
C SER A 43 7.36 -11.08 3.82
N LEU A 44 8.31 -10.29 3.34
CA LEU A 44 9.03 -9.33 4.15
C LEU A 44 8.72 -7.95 3.62
N VAL A 45 8.35 -7.06 4.52
CA VAL A 45 8.02 -5.67 4.21
C VAL A 45 9.01 -4.76 4.92
N LYS A 46 9.59 -3.84 4.17
CA LYS A 46 10.43 -2.77 4.72
C LYS A 46 9.81 -1.44 4.35
N ALA A 47 9.47 -0.66 5.36
CA ALA A 47 8.80 0.61 5.14
C ALA A 47 9.47 1.69 5.96
N ARG A 48 9.63 2.86 5.35
CA ARG A 48 10.26 4.02 6.01
C ARG A 48 9.55 5.30 5.66
N ILE A 49 9.55 6.22 6.60
CA ILE A 49 9.20 7.63 6.33
C ILE A 49 10.43 8.30 5.72
N ASP A 50 10.22 9.06 4.65
CA ASP A 50 11.30 9.68 3.88
C ASP A 50 10.87 11.06 3.35
N LEU A 51 11.82 11.76 2.73
CA LEU A 51 11.58 13.06 2.07
C LEU A 51 10.88 14.06 3.01
N ASN A 52 11.54 14.35 4.13
CA ASN A 52 11.08 15.31 5.15
C ASN A 52 9.72 14.94 5.80
N GLY A 53 9.41 13.66 5.85
CA GLY A 53 8.19 13.18 6.49
C GLY A 53 6.96 13.16 5.59
N PHE A 54 7.11 13.53 4.31
CA PHE A 54 5.97 13.58 3.39
C PHE A 54 5.58 12.22 2.81
N TYR A 55 6.50 11.24 2.82
CA TYR A 55 6.28 9.97 2.12
C TYR A 55 6.56 8.78 3.03
N LEU A 56 5.75 7.74 2.84
CA LEU A 56 6.05 6.41 3.32
C LEU A 56 6.44 5.57 2.10
N ILE A 57 7.64 5.01 2.12
CA ILE A 57 8.13 4.15 1.04
C ILE A 57 8.14 2.72 1.56
N GLN A 58 7.45 1.83 0.85
CA GLN A 58 7.23 0.46 1.28
C GLN A 58 7.69 -0.51 0.19
N ASP A 59 8.65 -1.35 0.54
CA ASP A 59 9.15 -2.42 -0.33
C ASP A 59 8.74 -3.76 0.24
N THR A 60 8.17 -4.62 -0.59
CA THR A 60 7.72 -5.95 -0.20
C THR A 60 8.32 -6.99 -1.13
N VAL A 61 8.82 -8.07 -0.55
CA VAL A 61 9.24 -9.27 -1.28
C VAL A 61 8.39 -10.43 -0.79
N GLN A 62 7.67 -11.06 -1.72
CA GLN A 62 6.85 -12.24 -1.45
C GLN A 62 7.62 -13.49 -1.84
N MET A 63 7.52 -14.51 -0.99
CA MET A 63 8.16 -15.82 -1.19
C MET A 63 7.11 -16.91 -1.27
N ARG A 64 7.28 -17.80 -2.23
CA ARG A 64 6.47 -19.02 -2.37
C ARG A 64 7.41 -20.20 -2.66
N ASP A 65 7.25 -21.29 -1.91
CA ASP A 65 8.08 -22.48 -2.08
C ASP A 65 9.58 -22.19 -2.04
N GLY A 66 9.98 -21.27 -1.14
CA GLY A 66 11.37 -20.88 -0.96
C GLY A 66 11.95 -19.96 -2.04
N LYS A 67 11.13 -19.46 -2.96
CA LYS A 67 11.55 -18.59 -4.07
C LYS A 67 10.80 -17.28 -4.06
N GLU A 68 11.48 -16.22 -4.48
CA GLU A 68 10.82 -14.93 -4.71
C GLU A 68 9.77 -15.08 -5.82
N SER A 69 8.53 -14.72 -5.50
CA SER A 69 7.39 -14.88 -6.42
C SER A 69 6.82 -13.55 -6.89
N PHE A 70 6.97 -12.50 -6.09
CA PHE A 70 6.36 -11.20 -6.37
C PHE A 70 7.06 -10.13 -5.53
N ALA A 71 7.25 -8.96 -6.10
CA ALA A 71 7.85 -7.84 -5.39
C ALA A 71 7.07 -6.57 -5.70
N THR A 72 6.97 -5.67 -4.71
CA THR A 72 6.25 -4.41 -4.84
C THR A 72 7.06 -3.25 -4.29
N HIS A 73 6.81 -2.08 -4.84
CA HIS A 73 7.34 -0.81 -4.37
C HIS A 73 6.18 0.17 -4.32
N GLY A 74 5.78 0.56 -3.12
CA GLY A 74 4.70 1.49 -2.91
C GLY A 74 5.21 2.81 -2.33
N VAL A 75 4.70 3.92 -2.82
CA VAL A 75 5.00 5.26 -2.30
C VAL A 75 3.68 5.89 -1.88
N PHE A 76 3.53 6.08 -0.59
CA PHE A 76 2.33 6.67 0.02
C PHE A 76 2.61 8.12 0.38
N THR A 77 1.63 8.97 0.19
CA THR A 77 1.66 10.34 0.68
C THR A 77 0.24 10.84 0.94
N TYR A 78 0.14 12.05 1.47
CA TYR A 78 -1.12 12.77 1.61
C TYR A 78 -1.04 14.02 0.73
N ASP A 79 -2.01 14.17 -0.15
CA ASP A 79 -2.14 15.36 -0.99
C ASP A 79 -2.96 16.41 -0.23
N ARG A 80 -2.28 17.47 0.23
CA ARG A 80 -2.93 18.53 1.01
C ARG A 80 -3.89 19.38 0.20
N GLU A 81 -3.77 19.36 -1.12
CA GLU A 81 -4.62 20.16 -1.99
C GLU A 81 -5.98 19.49 -2.22
N ASP A 82 -5.98 18.22 -2.60
CA ASP A 82 -7.25 17.49 -2.76
C ASP A 82 -7.71 16.73 -1.52
N ARG A 83 -6.88 16.73 -0.46
CA ARG A 83 -7.19 16.14 0.85
C ARG A 83 -7.44 14.64 0.80
N HIS A 84 -6.68 13.93 -0.03
CA HIS A 84 -6.71 12.49 -0.14
C HIS A 84 -5.32 11.90 0.03
N TYR A 85 -5.27 10.68 0.55
CA TYR A 85 -4.06 9.88 0.52
C TYR A 85 -3.88 9.33 -0.89
N LYS A 86 -2.61 9.20 -1.29
CA LYS A 86 -2.21 8.69 -2.60
C LYS A 86 -1.23 7.54 -2.42
N LEU A 87 -1.39 6.51 -3.23
CA LEU A 87 -0.48 5.38 -3.30
C LEU A 87 -0.03 5.20 -4.75
N PHE A 88 1.25 5.42 -4.98
CA PHE A 88 1.91 5.11 -6.24
C PHE A 88 2.44 3.68 -6.13
N TRP A 89 1.86 2.78 -6.92
CA TRP A 89 2.13 1.36 -6.83
C TRP A 89 2.91 0.87 -8.02
N HIS A 90 4.01 0.15 -7.75
CA HIS A 90 4.82 -0.53 -8.75
C HIS A 90 5.03 -1.98 -8.30
N ASP A 91 4.96 -2.92 -9.22
CA ASP A 91 5.15 -4.32 -8.89
C ASP A 91 5.84 -5.09 -10.01
N SER A 92 6.21 -6.34 -9.70
CA SER A 92 6.97 -7.18 -10.61
C SER A 92 6.13 -7.78 -11.76
N LEU A 93 4.84 -7.48 -11.85
CA LEU A 93 4.04 -7.77 -13.04
C LEU A 93 4.28 -6.76 -14.16
N GLY A 94 4.78 -5.56 -13.80
CA GLY A 94 5.22 -4.57 -14.77
C GLY A 94 4.12 -3.74 -15.43
N TYR A 95 2.89 -3.82 -14.97
CA TYR A 95 1.82 -2.98 -15.50
C TYR A 95 1.98 -1.54 -15.00
N TYR A 96 1.93 -0.62 -15.94
CA TYR A 96 1.95 0.80 -15.64
C TYR A 96 0.57 1.27 -15.17
N SER A 97 0.56 2.02 -14.07
CA SER A 97 -0.65 2.70 -13.60
C SER A 97 -0.52 4.20 -13.87
N PRO A 98 -1.39 4.78 -14.72
CA PRO A 98 -1.27 6.19 -15.09
C PRO A 98 -1.65 7.14 -13.95
N ALA A 99 -2.33 6.66 -12.93
CA ALA A 99 -2.76 7.45 -11.79
C ALA A 99 -2.51 6.70 -10.49
N PRO A 100 -2.25 7.40 -9.36
CA PRO A 100 -2.16 6.76 -8.06
C PRO A 100 -3.51 6.25 -7.60
N ALA A 101 -3.50 5.28 -6.69
CA ALA A 101 -4.67 4.96 -5.89
C ALA A 101 -4.94 6.12 -4.92
N SER A 102 -6.20 6.45 -4.71
CA SER A 102 -6.61 7.60 -3.91
C SER A 102 -7.68 7.21 -2.91
N GLY A 103 -7.63 7.78 -1.73
CA GLY A 103 -8.62 7.51 -0.69
C GLY A 103 -8.26 8.08 0.66
N GLY A 104 -8.67 7.40 1.71
CA GLY A 104 -8.47 7.90 3.06
C GLY A 104 -8.78 6.89 4.16
N TRP A 105 -8.69 7.36 5.38
CA TRP A 105 -8.95 6.58 6.58
C TRP A 105 -10.42 6.61 6.96
N THR A 106 -10.93 5.45 7.36
CA THR A 106 -12.17 5.29 8.10
C THR A 106 -11.82 4.50 9.36
N GLY A 107 -11.78 5.18 10.50
CA GLY A 107 -11.27 4.57 11.73
C GLY A 107 -9.81 4.12 11.54
N LYS A 108 -9.56 2.84 11.72
CA LYS A 108 -8.23 2.23 11.58
C LYS A 108 -7.98 1.63 10.19
N THR A 109 -8.85 1.89 9.24
CA THR A 109 -8.78 1.31 7.90
C THR A 109 -8.48 2.39 6.87
N LEU A 110 -7.37 2.20 6.13
CA LEU A 110 -6.99 3.04 5.01
C LEU A 110 -7.41 2.33 3.72
N ILE A 111 -8.26 2.98 2.93
CA ILE A 111 -8.77 2.44 1.67
C ILE A 111 -8.36 3.36 0.53
N LEU A 112 -7.72 2.79 -0.48
CA LEU A 112 -7.21 3.49 -1.64
C LEU A 112 -7.66 2.76 -2.90
N VAL A 113 -8.25 3.50 -3.86
CA VAL A 113 -8.79 2.92 -5.08
C VAL A 113 -8.14 3.59 -6.29
N ARG A 114 -7.78 2.78 -7.27
CA ARG A 114 -7.29 3.27 -8.57
C ARG A 114 -8.04 2.60 -9.72
N GLY A 115 -8.25 3.36 -10.80
CA GLY A 115 -8.80 2.86 -12.04
C GLY A 115 -7.72 2.66 -13.09
N SER A 116 -7.96 1.74 -14.02
CA SER A 116 -7.15 1.55 -15.21
C SER A 116 -8.03 1.01 -16.34
N LEU A 117 -7.46 0.90 -17.54
CA LEU A 117 -8.16 0.27 -18.67
C LEU A 117 -8.52 -1.19 -18.40
N ARG A 118 -7.83 -1.84 -17.45
CA ARG A 118 -8.07 -3.24 -17.08
C ARG A 118 -9.19 -3.39 -16.05
N GLY A 119 -9.60 -2.31 -15.40
CA GLY A 119 -10.55 -2.29 -14.29
C GLY A 119 -10.00 -1.55 -13.10
N ASN A 120 -10.60 -1.78 -11.93
CA ASN A 120 -10.28 -1.06 -10.70
C ASN A 120 -9.55 -1.96 -9.72
N ALA A 121 -8.54 -1.40 -9.03
CA ALA A 121 -7.86 -2.04 -7.92
C ALA A 121 -8.15 -1.26 -6.64
N ARG A 122 -8.31 -1.98 -5.53
CA ARG A 122 -8.53 -1.40 -4.22
C ARG A 122 -7.52 -1.99 -3.24
N HIS A 123 -6.83 -1.10 -2.52
CA HIS A 123 -5.89 -1.46 -1.46
C HIS A 123 -6.54 -1.11 -0.13
N VAL A 124 -6.63 -2.10 0.76
CA VAL A 124 -7.24 -1.96 2.07
C VAL A 124 -6.21 -2.34 3.13
N TYR A 125 -5.88 -1.39 3.99
CA TYR A 125 -4.95 -1.61 5.11
C TYR A 125 -5.72 -1.38 6.40
N GLU A 126 -5.77 -2.38 7.26
CA GLU A 126 -6.42 -2.26 8.58
C GLU A 126 -5.38 -2.41 9.67
N VAL A 127 -5.22 -1.37 10.48
CA VAL A 127 -4.27 -1.37 11.60
C VAL A 127 -4.89 -2.13 12.76
N GLY A 128 -4.15 -3.10 13.29
CA GLY A 128 -4.53 -3.83 14.49
C GLY A 128 -4.03 -3.10 15.74
N ASP A 129 -3.00 -3.64 16.36
CA ASP A 129 -2.26 -2.97 17.43
C ASP A 129 -1.01 -2.27 16.85
N ASP A 130 -0.10 -1.79 17.72
CA ASP A 130 1.14 -1.12 17.31
C ASP A 130 2.08 -2.03 16.51
N ASN A 131 1.85 -3.34 16.51
CA ASN A 131 2.74 -4.34 15.96
C ASN A 131 2.08 -5.22 14.90
N SER A 132 0.88 -4.89 14.45
CA SER A 132 0.16 -5.68 13.45
C SER A 132 -0.73 -4.85 12.54
N TYR A 133 -0.87 -5.29 11.30
CA TYR A 133 -1.89 -4.80 10.37
C TYR A 133 -2.24 -5.90 9.37
N THR A 134 -3.38 -5.74 8.71
CA THR A 134 -3.78 -6.58 7.59
C THR A 134 -3.84 -5.77 6.30
N MET A 135 -3.70 -6.46 5.18
CA MET A 135 -3.82 -5.85 3.86
C MET A 135 -4.67 -6.72 2.95
N LYS A 136 -5.47 -6.08 2.12
CA LYS A 136 -6.16 -6.72 0.99
C LYS A 136 -5.88 -5.92 -0.26
N ILE A 137 -5.61 -6.62 -1.35
CA ILE A 137 -5.67 -6.04 -2.69
C ILE A 137 -6.83 -6.72 -3.38
N GLN A 138 -7.75 -5.92 -3.90
CA GLN A 138 -8.98 -6.36 -4.52
C GLN A 138 -9.10 -5.80 -5.93
N PHE A 139 -9.81 -6.50 -6.78
CA PHE A 139 -10.05 -6.09 -8.16
C PHE A 139 -11.55 -6.08 -8.44
N SER A 140 -11.98 -5.11 -9.24
CA SER A 140 -13.34 -5.04 -9.75
C SER A 140 -13.33 -4.50 -11.19
N PRO A 141 -13.99 -5.18 -12.13
CA PRO A 141 -14.12 -4.64 -13.49
C PRO A 141 -15.01 -3.40 -13.57
N ASP A 142 -15.96 -3.23 -12.67
CA ASP A 142 -17.01 -2.21 -12.71
C ASP A 142 -17.10 -1.33 -11.47
N ALA A 143 -16.22 -1.54 -10.48
CA ALA A 143 -16.21 -0.88 -9.17
C ALA A 143 -17.46 -1.18 -8.29
N GLU A 144 -18.28 -2.15 -8.66
CA GLU A 144 -19.46 -2.55 -7.89
C GLU A 144 -19.23 -3.84 -7.09
N GLY A 145 -18.59 -4.84 -7.68
CA GLY A 145 -18.23 -6.09 -7.02
C GLY A 145 -16.72 -6.24 -6.91
N TRP A 146 -16.20 -6.52 -5.71
CA TRP A 146 -14.77 -6.62 -5.45
C TRP A 146 -14.37 -8.06 -5.10
N ALA A 147 -13.35 -8.57 -5.78
CA ALA A 147 -12.79 -9.89 -5.50
C ALA A 147 -11.38 -9.74 -4.93
N ASP A 148 -11.06 -10.57 -3.93
CA ASP A 148 -9.71 -10.59 -3.36
C ASP A 148 -8.71 -11.14 -4.38
N VAL A 149 -7.58 -10.44 -4.51
CA VAL A 149 -6.43 -10.85 -5.32
C VAL A 149 -5.30 -11.32 -4.41
N LEU A 150 -5.11 -10.61 -3.31
CA LEU A 150 -4.08 -10.89 -2.30
C LEU A 150 -4.59 -10.43 -0.95
N THR A 151 -4.43 -11.27 0.06
CA THR A 151 -4.66 -10.87 1.46
C THR A 151 -3.45 -11.21 2.29
N GLY A 152 -3.20 -10.43 3.34
CA GLY A 152 -2.05 -10.65 4.20
C GLY A 152 -2.28 -10.17 5.62
N SER A 153 -1.58 -10.82 6.55
CA SER A 153 -1.48 -10.42 7.96
C SER A 153 -0.01 -10.19 8.27
N TYR A 154 0.30 -9.04 8.85
CA TYR A 154 1.67 -8.60 9.05
C TYR A 154 1.91 -8.31 10.53
N HIS A 155 3.06 -8.76 11.03
CA HIS A 155 3.51 -8.43 12.38
C HIS A 155 4.92 -7.83 12.32
N ARG A 156 5.15 -6.87 13.20
CA ARG A 156 6.42 -6.13 13.25
C ARG A 156 7.53 -7.02 13.75
N ILE A 157 8.66 -6.99 13.04
CA ILE A 157 9.90 -7.67 13.47
C ILE A 157 11.00 -6.68 13.84
N ARG A 158 10.85 -5.41 13.45
CA ARG A 158 11.73 -4.29 13.84
C ARG A 158 11.05 -2.95 13.79
#